data_28c742b45295c16641e02f1bd11e6766
#
_entry.id   28c742b45295c16641e02f1bd11e6766
#
_cell.length_a   1.000
_cell.length_b   1.000
_cell.length_c   1.000
_cell.angle_alpha   90.00
_cell.angle_beta   90.00
_cell.angle_gamma   90.00
#
_symmetry.space_group_name_H-M   'P 1'
#
loop_
_entity.id
_entity.type
_entity.pdbx_description
1 polymer ?
#
loop_
_entity_poly.entity_id
_entity_poly.type
_entity_poly.pdbx_seq_one_letter_code
_entity_poly.pdbx_strand_id
1 'polypeptide(L)'
;MCIRDRLKRTIDIGADFGISPGFETEILKYAQENKFSYIPGVSTASEIISCLKFDCNFLKLFPAEPLGGISYLNSLSGPFPNVSFCPTGGINSGNYLSWLSQKNVLCVGGSWIAPKNDNNYDKIKKRALEVLKN
;
A
#
# COMPACT_ATOMS: atom_id res chain seq x y z
N MET A 1 7.91 -14.28 -16.60
CA MET A 1 7.31 -12.94 -16.88
C MET A 1 8.01 -11.94 -15.98
N CYS A 2 8.77 -11.02 -16.55
CA CYS A 2 9.54 -10.00 -15.82
C CYS A 2 8.57 -9.06 -15.06
N ILE A 3 8.96 -8.57 -13.88
CA ILE A 3 8.12 -7.67 -13.08
C ILE A 3 7.88 -6.37 -13.85
N ARG A 4 8.86 -5.89 -14.61
CA ARG A 4 8.73 -4.74 -15.52
C ARG A 4 7.62 -4.94 -16.57
N ASP A 5 7.48 -6.17 -17.13
CA ASP A 5 6.41 -6.47 -18.09
C ASP A 5 5.02 -6.38 -17.47
N ARG A 6 4.90 -6.71 -16.17
CA ARG A 6 3.63 -6.55 -15.43
C ARG A 6 3.27 -5.09 -15.27
N LEU A 7 4.24 -4.23 -14.91
CA LEU A 7 3.98 -2.80 -14.77
C LEU A 7 3.61 -2.19 -16.12
N LYS A 8 4.32 -2.54 -17.19
CA LYS A 8 3.98 -2.13 -18.56
C LYS A 8 2.54 -2.50 -18.91
N ARG A 9 2.14 -3.76 -18.71
CA ARG A 9 0.75 -4.19 -18.93
C ARG A 9 -0.26 -3.41 -18.09
N THR A 10 0.08 -3.08 -16.85
CA THR A 10 -0.79 -2.30 -15.97
C THR A 10 -1.03 -0.89 -16.54
N ILE A 11 0.01 -0.27 -17.09
CA ILE A 11 -0.09 1.02 -17.78
C ILE A 11 -0.90 0.88 -19.07
N ASP A 12 -0.59 -0.12 -19.90
CA ASP A 12 -1.21 -0.35 -21.21
C ASP A 12 -2.73 -0.59 -21.12
N ILE A 13 -3.22 -1.21 -20.03
CA ILE A 13 -4.67 -1.42 -19.79
C ILE A 13 -5.37 -0.19 -19.18
N GLY A 14 -4.64 0.92 -18.96
CA GLY A 14 -5.20 2.16 -18.45
C GLY A 14 -5.51 2.15 -16.95
N ALA A 15 -4.75 1.41 -16.13
CA ALA A 15 -4.91 1.48 -14.68
C ALA A 15 -4.48 2.84 -14.15
N ASP A 16 -5.19 3.37 -13.15
CA ASP A 16 -4.88 4.66 -12.53
C ASP A 16 -3.61 4.62 -11.67
N PHE A 17 -3.31 3.47 -11.07
CA PHE A 17 -2.11 3.26 -10.27
C PHE A 17 -1.71 1.78 -10.18
N GLY A 18 -0.47 1.54 -9.77
CA GLY A 18 0.05 0.22 -9.45
C GLY A 18 0.46 0.11 -7.98
N ILE A 19 0.28 -1.06 -7.39
CA ILE A 19 0.71 -1.35 -6.01
C ILE A 19 1.36 -2.74 -5.96
N SER A 20 2.42 -2.87 -5.16
CA SER A 20 3.14 -4.15 -5.01
C SER A 20 3.48 -4.46 -3.55
N PRO A 21 3.77 -5.70 -3.19
CA PRO A 21 4.19 -6.07 -1.84
C PRO A 21 5.64 -5.70 -1.52
N GLY A 22 6.45 -5.43 -2.51
CA GLY A 22 7.84 -5.00 -2.46
C GLY A 22 8.16 -4.19 -3.70
N PHE A 23 9.43 -3.84 -3.92
CA PHE A 23 9.85 -3.09 -5.11
C PHE A 23 11.21 -3.56 -5.63
N GLU A 24 11.48 -3.21 -6.88
CA GLU A 24 12.80 -3.21 -7.49
C GLU A 24 13.09 -1.81 -8.03
N THR A 25 14.33 -1.38 -7.96
CA THR A 25 14.77 -0.05 -8.39
C THR A 25 14.39 0.26 -9.84
N GLU A 26 14.50 -0.74 -10.72
CA GLU A 26 14.13 -0.59 -12.13
C GLU A 26 12.63 -0.34 -12.34
N ILE A 27 11.77 -0.85 -11.46
CA ILE A 27 10.33 -0.61 -11.51
C ILE A 27 10.03 0.83 -11.08
N LEU A 28 10.67 1.30 -10.00
CA LEU A 28 10.53 2.68 -9.56
C LEU A 28 10.93 3.65 -10.66
N LYS A 29 12.10 3.41 -11.28
CA LYS A 29 12.59 4.20 -12.41
C LYS A 29 11.61 4.17 -13.59
N TYR A 30 11.14 3.01 -13.98
CA TYR A 30 10.19 2.85 -15.08
C TYR A 30 8.86 3.56 -14.82
N ALA A 31 8.33 3.46 -13.59
CA ALA A 31 7.11 4.17 -13.19
C ALA A 31 7.31 5.70 -13.27
N GLN A 32 8.44 6.21 -12.77
CA GLN A 32 8.79 7.63 -12.83
C GLN A 32 8.92 8.15 -14.27
N GLU A 33 9.64 7.40 -15.15
CA GLU A 33 9.81 7.75 -16.57
C GLU A 33 8.47 7.81 -17.33
N ASN A 34 7.50 6.95 -16.94
CA ASN A 34 6.17 6.91 -17.54
C ASN A 34 5.13 7.79 -16.80
N LYS A 35 5.53 8.54 -15.78
CA LYS A 35 4.64 9.36 -14.93
C LYS A 35 3.46 8.56 -14.37
N PHE A 36 3.70 7.29 -14.07
CA PHE A 36 2.69 6.37 -13.58
C PHE A 36 2.71 6.33 -12.05
N SER A 37 1.56 6.51 -11.43
CA SER A 37 1.39 6.43 -9.98
C SER A 37 1.68 5.01 -9.50
N TYR A 38 2.75 4.83 -8.74
CA TYR A 38 3.16 3.53 -8.24
C TYR A 38 3.41 3.58 -6.74
N ILE A 39 2.81 2.65 -6.01
CA ILE A 39 2.89 2.52 -4.55
C ILE A 39 3.76 1.29 -4.23
N PRO A 40 5.07 1.47 -4.01
CA PRO A 40 5.98 0.38 -3.70
C PRO A 40 5.74 -0.17 -2.29
N GLY A 41 5.89 -1.49 -2.13
CA GLY A 41 5.86 -2.14 -0.83
C GLY A 41 7.22 -2.04 -0.12
N VAL A 42 7.20 -1.77 1.18
CA VAL A 42 8.38 -1.67 2.05
C VAL A 42 8.11 -2.34 3.40
N SER A 43 9.15 -2.86 3.99
CA SER A 43 9.15 -3.44 5.35
C SER A 43 10.23 -2.87 6.25
N THR A 44 11.21 -2.14 5.72
CA THR A 44 12.38 -1.66 6.46
C THR A 44 12.70 -0.20 6.16
N ALA A 45 13.43 0.45 7.07
CA ALA A 45 13.94 1.81 6.90
C ALA A 45 14.84 1.95 5.65
N SER A 46 15.65 0.94 5.35
CA SER A 46 16.53 0.95 4.16
C SER A 46 15.74 0.95 2.86
N GLU A 47 14.62 0.22 2.82
CA GLU A 47 13.72 0.22 1.67
C GLU A 47 13.02 1.56 1.51
N ILE A 48 12.59 2.20 2.60
CA ILE A 48 12.03 3.56 2.58
C ILE A 48 13.03 4.55 1.99
N ILE A 49 14.28 4.54 2.48
CA ILE A 49 15.36 5.40 1.95
C ILE A 49 15.57 5.17 0.45
N SER A 50 15.48 3.93 0.00
CA SER A 50 15.62 3.60 -1.41
C SER A 50 14.46 4.15 -2.27
N CYS A 51 13.22 4.09 -1.76
CA CYS A 51 12.06 4.66 -2.43
C CYS A 51 12.12 6.19 -2.51
N LEU A 52 12.59 6.85 -1.45
CA LEU A 52 12.73 8.32 -1.40
C LEU A 52 13.70 8.87 -2.45
N LYS A 53 14.67 8.09 -2.93
CA LYS A 53 15.55 8.48 -4.04
C LYS A 53 14.82 8.66 -5.37
N PHE A 54 13.60 8.15 -5.48
CA PHE A 54 12.71 8.24 -6.63
C PHE A 54 11.47 9.10 -6.34
N ASP A 55 11.54 9.96 -5.32
CA ASP A 55 10.44 10.82 -4.87
C ASP A 55 9.17 10.06 -4.46
N CYS A 56 9.29 8.75 -4.19
CA CYS A 56 8.19 7.93 -3.69
C CYS A 56 8.05 8.10 -2.18
N ASN A 57 7.13 8.95 -1.76
CA ASN A 57 6.83 9.25 -0.34
C ASN A 57 5.49 8.68 0.14
N PHE A 58 4.73 8.01 -0.73
CA PHE A 58 3.56 7.22 -0.37
C PHE A 58 3.84 5.73 -0.62
N LEU A 59 3.93 4.96 0.44
CA LEU A 59 4.44 3.60 0.43
C LEU A 59 3.44 2.60 1.02
N LYS A 60 3.44 1.38 0.53
CA LYS A 60 2.71 0.28 1.16
C LYS A 60 3.58 -0.33 2.26
N LEU A 61 3.16 -0.24 3.53
CA LEU A 61 3.79 -0.99 4.62
C LEU A 61 3.27 -2.44 4.60
N PHE A 62 4.17 -3.41 4.29
CA PHE A 62 3.76 -4.80 4.14
C PHE A 62 4.84 -5.80 4.61
N PRO A 63 4.47 -6.84 5.35
CA PRO A 63 3.14 -7.11 5.95
C PRO A 63 2.98 -6.37 7.29
N ALA A 64 1.99 -5.47 7.42
CA ALA A 64 1.91 -4.48 8.50
C ALA A 64 1.80 -5.08 9.91
N GLU A 65 0.84 -5.97 10.17
CA GLU A 65 0.67 -6.59 11.49
C GLU A 65 1.86 -7.50 11.88
N PRO A 66 2.36 -8.40 11.00
CA PRO A 66 3.51 -9.23 11.33
C PRO A 66 4.80 -8.47 11.62
N LEU A 67 4.98 -7.26 11.09
CA LEU A 67 6.15 -6.41 11.35
C LEU A 67 6.13 -5.75 12.73
N GLY A 68 5.03 -5.83 13.46
CA GLY A 68 4.88 -5.23 14.79
C GLY A 68 3.75 -4.19 14.87
N GLY A 69 2.89 -4.12 13.84
CA GLY A 69 1.68 -3.32 13.85
C GLY A 69 1.94 -1.82 13.95
N ILE A 70 1.03 -1.11 14.61
CA ILE A 70 1.09 0.36 14.80
C ILE A 70 2.35 0.77 15.57
N SER A 71 2.86 -0.04 16.48
CA SER A 71 4.09 0.26 17.20
C SER A 71 5.29 0.38 16.27
N TYR A 72 5.40 -0.53 15.29
CA TYR A 72 6.42 -0.46 14.26
C TYR A 72 6.25 0.76 13.35
N LEU A 73 5.03 1.03 12.88
CA LEU A 73 4.73 2.23 12.09
C LEU A 73 5.18 3.50 12.81
N ASN A 74 4.87 3.61 14.11
CA ASN A 74 5.22 4.77 14.90
C ASN A 74 6.74 4.95 15.07
N SER A 75 7.50 3.86 15.13
CA SER A 75 8.97 3.95 15.15
C SER A 75 9.58 4.44 13.83
N LEU A 76 8.88 4.29 12.70
CA LEU A 76 9.28 4.86 11.42
C LEU A 76 8.92 6.34 11.28
N SER A 77 7.93 6.84 12.02
CA SER A 77 7.44 8.22 11.90
C SER A 77 8.49 9.27 12.28
N GLY A 78 9.36 8.98 13.25
CA GLY A 78 10.44 9.88 13.67
C GLY A 78 11.44 10.15 12.54
N PRO A 79 12.12 9.11 12.01
CA PRO A 79 13.11 9.28 10.95
C PRO A 79 12.49 9.64 9.58
N PHE A 80 11.19 9.37 9.35
CA PHE A 80 10.52 9.60 8.07
C PHE A 80 9.23 10.42 8.19
N PRO A 81 9.31 11.68 8.69
CA PRO A 81 8.11 12.48 9.00
C PRO A 81 7.26 12.85 7.77
N ASN A 82 7.85 12.82 6.57
CA ASN A 82 7.20 13.17 5.31
C ASN A 82 6.74 11.96 4.50
N VAL A 83 6.83 10.75 5.06
CA VAL A 83 6.39 9.52 4.41
C VAL A 83 4.99 9.15 4.89
N SER A 84 4.10 8.89 3.94
CA SER A 84 2.76 8.38 4.18
C SER A 84 2.67 6.90 3.83
N PHE A 85 1.82 6.18 4.53
CA PHE A 85 1.71 4.74 4.36
C PHE A 85 0.29 4.27 4.01
N CYS A 86 0.25 3.15 3.27
CA CYS A 86 -0.89 2.27 3.11
C CYS A 86 -0.56 0.92 3.80
N PRO A 87 -0.81 0.78 5.11
CA PRO A 87 -0.61 -0.50 5.80
C PRO A 87 -1.47 -1.59 5.19
N THR A 88 -0.86 -2.75 4.97
CA THR A 88 -1.52 -3.91 4.37
C THR A 88 -0.95 -5.19 4.99
N GLY A 89 -1.76 -6.22 5.16
CA GLY A 89 -1.37 -7.49 5.79
C GLY A 89 -1.74 -7.55 7.26
N GLY A 90 -2.78 -8.34 7.56
CA GLY A 90 -3.38 -8.46 8.89
C GLY A 90 -4.45 -7.41 9.20
N ILE A 91 -4.70 -6.46 8.29
CA ILE A 91 -5.77 -5.47 8.47
C ILE A 91 -7.13 -6.12 8.23
N ASN A 92 -8.09 -5.81 9.11
CA ASN A 92 -9.44 -6.36 9.11
C ASN A 92 -10.46 -5.37 9.70
N SER A 93 -11.73 -5.76 9.77
CA SER A 93 -12.82 -4.93 10.30
C SER A 93 -12.66 -4.51 11.76
N GLY A 94 -11.85 -5.24 12.55
CA GLY A 94 -11.63 -4.95 13.97
C GLY A 94 -10.49 -3.97 14.24
N ASN A 95 -9.55 -3.78 13.30
CA ASN A 95 -8.35 -2.97 13.53
C ASN A 95 -8.13 -1.81 12.54
N TYR A 96 -8.85 -1.75 11.41
CA TYR A 96 -8.60 -0.74 10.37
C TYR A 96 -8.76 0.70 10.85
N LEU A 97 -9.70 0.99 11.76
CA LEU A 97 -9.88 2.34 12.31
C LEU A 97 -8.68 2.80 13.14
N SER A 98 -8.09 1.90 13.94
CA SER A 98 -6.88 2.19 14.70
C SER A 98 -5.69 2.53 13.78
N TRP A 99 -5.62 1.91 12.62
CA TRP A 99 -4.64 2.23 11.60
C TRP A 99 -4.91 3.58 10.93
N LEU A 100 -6.15 3.84 10.53
CA LEU A 100 -6.55 5.12 9.91
C LEU A 100 -6.42 6.33 10.84
N SER A 101 -6.42 6.12 12.17
CA SER A 101 -6.18 7.20 13.14
C SER A 101 -4.72 7.66 13.22
N GLN A 102 -3.78 6.96 12.59
CA GLN A 102 -2.38 7.35 12.60
C GLN A 102 -2.11 8.47 11.58
N LYS A 103 -1.34 9.52 11.99
CA LYS A 103 -1.10 10.72 11.17
C LYS A 103 -0.49 10.44 9.79
N ASN A 104 0.34 9.42 9.69
CA ASN A 104 1.06 9.04 8.48
C ASN A 104 0.39 7.89 7.71
N VAL A 105 -0.87 7.57 7.99
CA VAL A 105 -1.66 6.60 7.25
C VAL A 105 -2.73 7.32 6.44
N LEU A 106 -2.65 7.19 5.11
CA LEU A 106 -3.62 7.78 4.18
C LEU A 106 -4.78 6.84 3.87
N CYS A 107 -4.51 5.55 3.81
CA CYS A 107 -5.51 4.51 3.60
C CYS A 107 -4.97 3.17 4.11
N VAL A 108 -5.79 2.16 4.12
CA VAL A 108 -5.41 0.79 4.49
C VAL A 108 -5.80 -0.21 3.41
N GLY A 109 -5.01 -1.28 3.28
CA GLY A 109 -5.30 -2.38 2.37
C GLY A 109 -5.65 -3.67 3.13
N GLY A 110 -6.71 -4.34 2.74
CA GLY A 110 -7.09 -5.60 3.34
C GLY A 110 -8.11 -6.40 2.54
N SER A 111 -8.02 -7.71 2.65
CA SER A 111 -8.88 -8.64 1.92
C SER A 111 -10.26 -8.86 2.53
N TRP A 112 -10.54 -8.31 3.72
CA TRP A 112 -11.83 -8.52 4.40
C TRP A 112 -13.02 -7.89 3.68
N ILE A 113 -12.78 -6.83 2.91
CA ILE A 113 -13.83 -6.18 2.11
C ILE A 113 -14.28 -7.11 0.99
N ALA A 114 -13.33 -7.70 0.26
CA ALA A 114 -13.56 -8.62 -0.85
C ALA A 114 -12.71 -9.88 -0.66
N PRO A 115 -13.10 -10.82 0.21
CA PRO A 115 -12.39 -12.09 0.37
C PRO A 115 -12.36 -12.88 -0.94
N LYS A 116 -11.24 -13.54 -1.22
CA LYS A 116 -10.97 -14.24 -2.49
C LYS A 116 -12.10 -15.18 -2.95
N ASN A 117 -12.83 -15.78 -2.01
CA ASN A 117 -13.88 -16.77 -2.30
C ASN A 117 -15.30 -16.20 -2.11
N ASP A 118 -15.44 -14.88 -1.91
CA ASP A 118 -16.76 -14.24 -1.78
C ASP A 118 -17.15 -13.60 -3.11
N ASN A 119 -18.06 -14.27 -3.83
CA ASN A 119 -18.60 -13.79 -5.10
C ASN A 119 -19.89 -12.98 -4.91
N ASN A 120 -20.29 -12.65 -3.67
CA ASN A 120 -21.49 -11.86 -3.41
C ASN A 120 -21.17 -10.36 -3.49
N TYR A 121 -21.36 -9.77 -4.64
CA TYR A 121 -21.09 -8.35 -4.90
C TYR A 121 -21.85 -7.39 -3.99
N ASP A 122 -23.09 -7.71 -3.58
CA ASP A 122 -23.87 -6.86 -2.66
C ASP A 122 -23.25 -6.83 -1.26
N LYS A 123 -22.75 -7.96 -0.78
CA LYS A 123 -22.01 -8.01 0.49
C LYS A 123 -20.69 -7.25 0.42
N ILE A 124 -19.94 -7.38 -0.68
CA ILE A 124 -18.70 -6.64 -0.91
C ILE A 124 -18.99 -5.14 -0.94
N LYS A 125 -20.00 -4.71 -1.70
CA LYS A 125 -20.44 -3.31 -1.77
C LYS A 125 -20.85 -2.77 -0.40
N LYS A 126 -21.62 -3.54 0.38
CA LYS A 126 -22.05 -3.16 1.72
C LYS A 126 -20.84 -2.93 2.63
N ARG A 127 -19.86 -3.87 2.68
CA ARG A 127 -18.63 -3.72 3.48
C ARG A 127 -17.81 -2.50 3.06
N ALA A 128 -17.67 -2.26 1.76
CA ALA A 128 -16.97 -1.09 1.24
C ALA A 128 -17.64 0.22 1.67
N LEU A 129 -18.97 0.30 1.59
CA LEU A 129 -19.74 1.47 2.01
C LEU A 129 -19.68 1.70 3.53
N GLU A 130 -19.59 0.66 4.34
CA GLU A 130 -19.44 0.77 5.80
C GLU A 130 -18.09 1.39 6.16
N VAL A 131 -17.02 1.03 5.44
CA VAL A 131 -15.68 1.59 5.65
C VAL A 131 -15.59 3.07 5.24
N LEU A 132 -16.32 3.48 4.19
CA LEU A 132 -16.32 4.86 3.67
C LEU A 132 -17.13 5.85 4.54
N LYS A 133 -17.95 5.35 5.46
CA LYS A 133 -18.78 6.20 6.35
C LYS A 133 -18.06 6.65 7.62
N ASN A 134 -16.90 6.09 7.89
CA ASN A 134 -16.05 6.40 9.04
C ASN A 134 -14.81 7.18 8.59
#